data_19902119f65d4b52c41f5e532697e44e
#
_entry.id   19902119f65d4b52c41f5e532697e44e
#
_cell.length_a   1.000
_cell.length_b   1.000
_cell.length_c   1.000
_cell.angle_alpha   90.00
_cell.angle_beta   90.00
_cell.angle_gamma   90.00
#
_symmetry.space_group_name_H-M   'P 1'
#
loop_
_entity.id
_entity.type
_entity.pdbx_description
1 polymer ?
#
loop_
_entity_poly.entity_id
_entity_poly.type
_entity_poly.pdbx_seq_one_letter_code
_entity_poly.pdbx_strand_id
1 'polypeptide(L)'
;MSETRQIRAVFTEEMHRIGARWGTAYDGNPDTFLFRYASPYDDAFAAVSKVRRVTSMCNRGLAKIASEIGIPKFTTYSARHSFASVLKWSGVDIAFISESLGHSSLSITEHYLAGSGEEERRKRAQILTDLNPGKSGR
;
A
#
# COMPACT_ATOMS: atom_id res chain seq x y z
N MET A 1 8.77 23.37 9.51
CA MET A 1 7.64 22.55 10.00
C MET A 1 7.26 21.64 8.86
N SER A 2 7.38 20.33 9.04
CA SER A 2 6.95 19.36 8.02
C SER A 2 5.42 19.36 7.99
N GLU A 3 4.84 19.80 6.86
CA GLU A 3 3.39 19.66 6.66
C GLU A 3 3.03 18.19 6.70
N THR A 4 2.24 17.80 7.69
CA THR A 4 1.69 16.45 7.80
C THR A 4 0.65 16.29 6.69
N ARG A 5 1.01 15.62 5.61
CA ARG A 5 0.13 15.39 4.47
C ARG A 5 -0.99 14.45 4.90
N GLN A 6 -2.23 14.92 4.83
CA GLN A 6 -3.40 14.10 5.15
C GLN A 6 -3.62 13.09 4.03
N ILE A 7 -3.57 11.80 4.35
CA ILE A 7 -3.87 10.73 3.39
C ILE A 7 -5.36 10.44 3.49
N ARG A 8 -6.05 10.49 2.35
CA ARG A 8 -7.46 10.10 2.23
C ARG A 8 -7.54 8.70 1.63
N ALA A 9 -8.27 7.81 2.28
CA ALA A 9 -8.53 6.47 1.78
C ALA A 9 -10.04 6.20 1.76
N VAL A 10 -10.50 5.51 0.73
CA VAL A 10 -11.88 5.03 0.66
C VAL A 10 -11.93 3.67 1.35
N PHE A 11 -12.81 3.53 2.34
CA PHE A 11 -13.05 2.26 2.99
C PHE A 11 -13.86 1.35 2.07
N THR A 12 -13.28 0.21 1.73
CA THR A 12 -13.98 -0.84 1.00
C THR A 12 -14.91 -1.61 1.95
N GLU A 13 -15.84 -2.37 1.40
CA GLU A 13 -16.74 -3.21 2.19
C GLU A 13 -15.96 -4.21 3.06
N GLU A 14 -14.87 -4.76 2.55
CA GLU A 14 -13.94 -5.63 3.28
C GLU A 14 -13.30 -4.93 4.49
N MET A 15 -12.85 -3.69 4.29
CA MET A 15 -12.29 -2.86 5.38
C MET A 15 -13.34 -2.57 6.45
N HIS A 16 -14.59 -2.31 6.05
CA HIS A 16 -15.69 -2.14 6.99
C HIS A 16 -15.94 -3.41 7.82
N ARG A 17 -15.93 -4.59 7.20
CA ARG A 17 -16.07 -5.87 7.92
C ARG A 17 -14.94 -6.09 8.93
N ILE A 18 -13.70 -5.80 8.55
CA ILE A 18 -12.54 -5.91 9.43
C ILE A 18 -12.66 -4.91 10.58
N GLY A 19 -12.99 -3.66 10.27
CA GLY A 19 -13.20 -2.61 11.26
C GLY A 19 -14.30 -2.95 12.27
N ALA A 20 -15.42 -3.46 11.80
CA ALA A 20 -16.53 -3.88 12.66
C ALA A 20 -16.16 -5.06 13.58
N ARG A 21 -15.32 -5.98 13.10
CA ARG A 21 -14.94 -7.17 13.87
C ARG A 21 -13.82 -6.91 14.88
N TRP A 22 -12.84 -6.08 14.53
CA TRP A 22 -11.59 -5.93 15.28
C TRP A 22 -11.32 -4.50 15.72
N GLY A 23 -12.07 -3.54 15.18
CA GLY A 23 -11.91 -2.14 15.46
C GLY A 23 -12.58 -1.70 16.76
N THR A 24 -12.37 -0.44 17.07
CA THR A 24 -13.05 0.26 18.15
C THR A 24 -14.39 0.80 17.62
N ALA A 25 -15.47 0.65 18.37
CA ALA A 25 -16.72 1.32 18.03
C ALA A 25 -16.49 2.84 17.97
N TYR A 26 -17.04 3.48 16.94
CA TYR A 26 -16.93 4.92 16.81
C TYR A 26 -17.67 5.61 17.97
N ASP A 27 -16.97 6.47 18.70
CA ASP A 27 -17.47 7.19 19.88
C ASP A 27 -17.85 8.65 19.60
N GLY A 28 -17.88 9.03 18.31
CA GLY A 28 -18.14 10.41 17.87
C GLY A 28 -16.91 11.31 17.86
N ASN A 29 -15.76 10.85 18.34
CA ASN A 29 -14.51 11.61 18.31
C ASN A 29 -13.70 11.27 17.04
N PRO A 30 -13.46 12.25 16.13
CA PRO A 30 -12.72 12.02 14.89
C PRO A 30 -11.25 11.63 15.13
N ASP A 31 -10.70 11.89 16.30
CA ASP A 31 -9.32 11.55 16.66
C ASP A 31 -9.20 10.14 17.26
N THR A 32 -10.30 9.41 17.43
CA THR A 32 -10.27 8.02 17.92
C THR A 32 -9.71 7.09 16.87
N PHE A 33 -8.66 6.35 17.24
CA PHE A 33 -8.06 5.35 16.37
C PHE A 33 -8.99 4.16 16.16
N LEU A 34 -9.08 3.69 14.90
CA LEU A 34 -9.86 2.51 14.54
C LEU A 34 -9.47 1.27 15.37
N PHE A 35 -8.19 1.11 15.68
CA PHE A 35 -7.71 0.02 16.52
C PHE A 35 -7.11 0.56 17.83
N ARG A 36 -7.39 -0.10 18.94
CA ARG A 36 -6.97 0.30 20.31
C ARG A 36 -5.45 0.14 20.58
N TYR A 37 -4.63 0.26 19.56
CA TYR A 37 -3.16 0.19 19.71
C TYR A 37 -2.53 1.54 20.05
N ALA A 38 -3.22 2.63 19.77
CA ALA A 38 -2.81 3.98 20.08
C ALA A 38 -3.99 4.76 20.67
N SER A 39 -3.70 5.89 21.32
CA SER A 39 -4.67 6.80 21.89
C SER A 39 -4.43 8.21 21.34
N PRO A 40 -5.49 9.02 21.13
CA PRO A 40 -5.34 10.43 20.77
C PRO A 40 -4.60 11.25 21.84
N TYR A 41 -4.48 10.73 23.05
CA TYR A 41 -3.75 11.36 24.16
C TYR A 41 -2.28 10.92 24.24
N ASP A 42 -1.81 10.08 23.32
CA ASP A 42 -0.41 9.68 23.29
C ASP A 42 0.47 10.86 22.85
N ASP A 43 1.57 11.08 23.54
CA ASP A 43 2.61 11.96 23.02
C ASP A 43 3.29 11.36 21.79
N ALA A 44 4.06 12.18 21.08
CA ALA A 44 4.70 11.76 19.83
C ALA A 44 5.63 10.55 20.01
N PHE A 45 6.32 10.46 21.14
CA PHE A 45 7.22 9.33 21.43
C PHE A 45 6.45 8.04 21.71
N ALA A 46 5.40 8.13 22.53
CA ALA A 46 4.50 7.01 22.83
C ALA A 46 3.81 6.50 21.56
N ALA A 47 3.30 7.40 20.72
CA ALA A 47 2.67 7.06 19.45
C ALA A 47 3.64 6.28 18.52
N VAL A 48 4.85 6.78 18.31
CA VAL A 48 5.87 6.11 17.49
C VAL A 48 6.23 4.74 18.06
N SER A 49 6.41 4.65 19.38
CA SER A 49 6.74 3.39 20.06
C SER A 49 5.63 2.35 19.87
N LYS A 50 4.38 2.74 20.04
CA LYS A 50 3.21 1.87 19.83
C LYS A 50 3.10 1.40 18.38
N VAL A 51 3.27 2.29 17.40
CA VAL A 51 3.29 1.93 15.97
C VAL A 51 4.38 0.89 15.68
N ARG A 52 5.60 1.11 16.16
CA ARG A 52 6.71 0.15 15.99
C ARG A 52 6.38 -1.22 16.58
N ARG A 53 5.79 -1.25 17.78
CA ARG A 53 5.38 -2.49 18.46
C ARG A 53 4.34 -3.24 17.65
N VAL A 54 3.30 -2.57 17.16
CA VAL A 54 2.24 -3.18 16.33
C VAL A 54 2.82 -3.70 15.02
N THR A 55 3.63 -2.91 14.32
CA THR A 55 4.29 -3.33 13.09
C THR A 55 5.15 -4.59 13.32
N SER A 56 5.91 -4.63 14.40
CA SER A 56 6.72 -5.81 14.76
C SER A 56 5.84 -7.04 15.06
N MET A 57 4.73 -6.85 15.75
CA MET A 57 3.77 -7.92 16.04
C MET A 57 3.16 -8.47 14.75
N CYS A 58 2.69 -7.61 13.86
CA CYS A 58 2.15 -7.99 12.55
C CYS A 58 3.19 -8.76 11.73
N ASN A 59 4.43 -8.25 11.65
CA ASN A 59 5.47 -8.89 10.87
C ASN A 59 5.87 -10.28 11.42
N ARG A 60 5.81 -10.49 12.74
CA ARG A 60 5.99 -11.83 13.32
C ARG A 60 4.86 -12.78 12.92
N GLY A 61 3.61 -12.31 12.97
CA GLY A 61 2.46 -13.09 12.52
C GLY A 61 2.56 -13.46 11.03
N LEU A 62 2.90 -12.50 10.18
CA LEU A 62 3.10 -12.73 8.74
C LEU A 62 4.23 -13.72 8.45
N ALA A 63 5.33 -13.65 9.20
CA ALA A 63 6.43 -14.61 9.06
C ALA A 63 6.01 -16.04 9.43
N LYS A 64 5.17 -16.20 10.46
CA LYS A 64 4.61 -17.50 10.84
C LYS A 64 3.70 -18.05 9.75
N ILE A 65 2.77 -17.25 9.24
CA ILE A 65 1.89 -17.64 8.13
C ILE A 65 2.72 -18.04 6.90
N ALA A 66 3.71 -17.23 6.51
CA ALA A 66 4.57 -17.54 5.37
C ALA A 66 5.25 -18.91 5.52
N SER A 67 5.75 -19.21 6.72
CA SER A 67 6.35 -20.51 7.03
C SER A 67 5.36 -21.66 6.94
N GLU A 68 4.13 -21.48 7.44
CA GLU A 68 3.09 -22.51 7.43
C GLU A 68 2.62 -22.87 6.01
N ILE A 69 2.56 -21.89 5.12
CA ILE A 69 2.11 -22.09 3.71
C ILE A 69 3.27 -22.26 2.72
N GLY A 70 4.51 -22.29 3.19
CA GLY A 70 5.68 -22.60 2.37
C GLY A 70 6.07 -21.51 1.36
N ILE A 71 5.77 -20.24 1.65
CA ILE A 71 6.17 -19.11 0.79
C ILE A 71 7.29 -18.28 1.41
N PRO A 72 8.04 -17.48 0.62
CA PRO A 72 9.04 -16.57 1.16
C PRO A 72 8.43 -15.60 2.19
N LYS A 73 9.22 -15.28 3.23
CA LYS A 73 8.83 -14.33 4.26
C LYS A 73 8.44 -12.98 3.65
N PHE A 74 7.30 -12.47 4.06
CA PHE A 74 6.82 -11.14 3.68
C PHE A 74 6.47 -10.30 4.92
N THR A 75 6.29 -9.00 4.74
CA THR A 75 6.08 -8.03 5.82
C THR A 75 4.95 -7.07 5.46
N THR A 76 4.53 -6.22 6.39
CA THR A 76 3.61 -5.10 6.11
C THR A 76 4.14 -4.18 5.00
N TYR A 77 5.46 -4.06 4.86
CA TYR A 77 6.09 -3.32 3.76
C TYR A 77 5.86 -3.99 2.40
N SER A 78 5.89 -5.31 2.35
CA SER A 78 5.55 -6.07 1.14
C SER A 78 4.11 -5.82 0.69
N ALA A 79 3.17 -5.70 1.63
CA ALA A 79 1.78 -5.34 1.32
C ALA A 79 1.69 -3.95 0.68
N ARG A 80 2.44 -2.97 1.20
CA ARG A 80 2.55 -1.63 0.62
C ARG A 80 3.11 -1.65 -0.81
N HIS A 81 4.14 -2.48 -1.05
CA HIS A 81 4.69 -2.69 -2.40
C HIS A 81 3.68 -3.31 -3.35
N SER A 82 2.98 -4.35 -2.90
CA SER A 82 1.94 -5.00 -3.70
C SER A 82 0.82 -4.03 -4.08
N PHE A 83 0.35 -3.21 -3.15
CA PHE A 83 -0.64 -2.17 -3.40
C PHE A 83 -0.18 -1.24 -4.53
N ALA A 84 1.01 -0.67 -4.43
CA ALA A 84 1.54 0.23 -5.42
C ALA A 84 1.74 -0.42 -6.79
N SER A 85 2.25 -1.66 -6.80
CA SER A 85 2.49 -2.41 -8.04
C SER A 85 1.20 -2.79 -8.74
N VAL A 86 0.19 -3.27 -8.00
CA VAL A 86 -1.12 -3.63 -8.55
C VAL A 86 -1.78 -2.40 -9.18
N LEU A 87 -1.81 -1.26 -8.50
CA LEU A 87 -2.37 -0.03 -9.04
C LEU A 87 -1.66 0.42 -10.31
N LYS A 88 -0.31 0.38 -10.30
CA LYS A 88 0.49 0.71 -11.48
C LYS A 88 0.16 -0.20 -12.66
N TRP A 89 0.08 -1.50 -12.45
CA TRP A 89 -0.24 -2.47 -13.52
C TRP A 89 -1.68 -2.35 -14.01
N SER A 90 -2.58 -1.88 -13.16
CA SER A 90 -3.96 -1.56 -13.52
C SER A 90 -4.08 -0.22 -14.30
N GLY A 91 -2.97 0.45 -14.59
CA GLY A 91 -2.97 1.71 -15.34
C GLY A 91 -3.36 2.95 -14.54
N VAL A 92 -3.38 2.85 -13.20
CA VAL A 92 -3.69 3.97 -12.32
C VAL A 92 -2.56 5.00 -12.37
N ASP A 93 -2.93 6.27 -12.38
CA ASP A 93 -2.00 7.40 -12.42
C ASP A 93 -1.02 7.37 -11.24
N ILE A 94 0.24 7.68 -11.52
CA ILE A 94 1.32 7.62 -10.52
C ILE A 94 1.16 8.70 -9.44
N ALA A 95 0.50 9.82 -9.77
CA ALA A 95 0.24 10.87 -8.78
C ALA A 95 -0.78 10.38 -7.75
N PHE A 96 -1.81 9.65 -8.16
CA PHE A 96 -2.77 9.01 -7.26
C PHE A 96 -2.09 7.97 -6.36
N ILE A 97 -1.20 7.14 -6.92
CA ILE A 97 -0.43 6.15 -6.15
C ILE A 97 0.45 6.86 -5.12
N SER A 98 1.13 7.94 -5.52
CA SER A 98 1.98 8.75 -4.64
C SER A 98 1.19 9.37 -3.49
N GLU A 99 0.02 9.94 -3.77
CA GLU A 99 -0.88 10.50 -2.77
C GLU A 99 -1.36 9.44 -1.80
N SER A 100 -1.83 8.30 -2.31
CA SER A 100 -2.32 7.16 -1.51
C SER A 100 -1.23 6.58 -0.60
N LEU A 101 0.03 6.65 -1.00
CA LEU A 101 1.17 6.23 -0.21
C LEU A 101 1.67 7.31 0.75
N GLY A 102 1.19 8.54 0.64
CA GLY A 102 1.65 9.67 1.44
C GLY A 102 3.09 10.09 1.12
N HIS A 103 3.56 9.86 -0.10
CA HIS A 103 4.88 10.29 -0.50
C HIS A 103 4.93 11.82 -0.68
N SER A 104 6.01 12.45 -0.24
CA SER A 104 6.20 13.90 -0.35
C SER A 104 6.49 14.37 -1.77
N SER A 105 6.94 13.47 -2.66
CA SER A 105 7.17 13.76 -4.08
C SER A 105 6.87 12.56 -4.96
N LEU A 106 6.52 12.83 -6.22
CA LEU A 106 6.34 11.82 -7.26
C LEU A 106 7.59 11.01 -7.52
N SER A 107 8.77 11.66 -7.48
CA SER A 107 10.07 11.02 -7.69
C SER A 107 10.31 9.84 -6.74
N ILE A 108 9.84 9.92 -5.49
CA ILE A 108 9.92 8.80 -4.54
C ILE A 108 9.11 7.61 -5.05
N THR A 109 7.92 7.86 -5.60
CA THR A 109 7.05 6.81 -6.13
C THR A 109 7.59 6.22 -7.42
N GLU A 110 8.14 7.05 -8.30
CA GLU A 110 8.78 6.62 -9.54
C GLU A 110 9.97 5.72 -9.24
N HIS A 111 10.86 6.13 -8.35
CA HIS A 111 12.00 5.32 -7.92
C HIS A 111 11.56 4.02 -7.25
N TYR A 112 10.55 4.09 -6.39
CA TYR A 112 9.97 2.95 -5.70
C TYR A 112 9.38 1.90 -6.67
N LEU A 113 8.80 2.35 -7.78
CA LEU A 113 8.17 1.51 -8.80
C LEU A 113 9.10 1.19 -9.99
N ALA A 114 10.28 1.79 -10.07
CA ALA A 114 11.22 1.60 -11.18
C ALA A 114 11.76 0.16 -11.29
N GLY A 115 11.80 -0.58 -10.17
CA GLY A 115 12.29 -1.97 -10.12
C GLY A 115 11.33 -3.01 -10.68
N SER A 116 10.11 -2.64 -11.10
CA SER A 116 9.12 -3.57 -11.60
C SER A 116 9.07 -3.55 -13.15
N GLY A 117 9.79 -4.46 -13.83
CA GLY A 117 9.21 -4.81 -15.07
C GLY A 117 9.98 -4.85 -16.35
N GLU A 118 11.00 -5.67 -16.47
CA GLU A 118 11.50 -6.04 -17.79
C GLU A 118 10.42 -6.79 -18.59
N GLU A 119 9.62 -7.60 -17.93
CA GLU A 119 8.50 -8.31 -18.53
C GLU A 119 7.36 -7.36 -18.96
N GLU A 120 7.08 -6.35 -18.16
CA GLU A 120 6.10 -5.31 -18.50
C GLU A 120 6.58 -4.42 -19.66
N ARG A 121 7.87 -4.11 -19.73
CA ARG A 121 8.48 -3.42 -20.86
C ARG A 121 8.35 -4.24 -22.14
N ARG A 122 8.53 -5.56 -22.09
CA ARG A 122 8.32 -6.47 -23.21
C ARG A 122 6.88 -6.48 -23.69
N LYS A 123 5.91 -6.57 -22.79
CA LYS A 123 4.48 -6.52 -23.13
C LYS A 123 4.11 -5.21 -23.81
N ARG A 124 4.60 -4.08 -23.30
CA ARG A 124 4.34 -2.76 -23.91
C ARG A 124 5.05 -2.56 -25.23
N ALA A 125 6.27 -3.09 -25.39
CA ALA A 125 6.95 -3.09 -26.66
C ALA A 125 6.20 -3.92 -27.72
N GLN A 126 5.57 -5.01 -27.33
CA GLN A 126 4.73 -5.84 -28.19
C GLN A 126 3.50 -5.09 -28.72
N ILE A 127 2.84 -4.26 -27.87
CA ILE A 127 1.72 -3.41 -28.29
C ILE A 127 2.14 -2.44 -29.41
N LEU A 128 3.37 -1.90 -29.36
CA LEU A 128 3.88 -1.00 -30.40
C LEU A 128 4.14 -1.73 -31.71
N THR A 129 4.46 -3.01 -31.69
CA THR A 129 4.63 -3.86 -32.89
C THR A 129 3.29 -4.29 -33.48
N ASP A 130 2.26 -4.48 -32.64
CA ASP A 130 0.91 -4.85 -33.08
C ASP A 130 0.13 -3.67 -33.68
N LEU A 131 0.54 -2.43 -33.39
CA LEU A 131 -0.03 -1.20 -33.99
C LEU A 131 0.53 -0.88 -35.37
N ASN A 132 1.41 -1.71 -35.94
CA ASN A 132 1.95 -1.50 -37.27
C ASN A 132 0.98 -2.07 -38.34
N PRO A 133 0.17 -1.24 -39.06
CA PRO A 133 -0.87 -1.71 -39.97
C PRO A 133 -0.33 -2.35 -41.28
N GLY A 134 0.97 -2.69 -41.32
CA GLY A 134 1.65 -3.21 -42.50
C GLY A 134 1.67 -4.73 -42.65
N LYS A 135 1.03 -5.52 -41.77
CA LYS A 135 0.99 -7.00 -41.86
C LYS A 135 -0.40 -7.60 -42.03
N SER A 136 -1.32 -6.88 -42.66
CA SER A 136 -2.55 -7.49 -43.18
C SER A 136 -2.50 -7.48 -44.70
N GLY A 137 -1.96 -8.56 -45.29
CA GLY A 137 -2.01 -8.72 -46.72
C GLY A 137 -0.90 -9.61 -47.29
N ARG A 138 -1.04 -10.92 -47.17
CA ARG A 138 -0.85 -11.92 -48.25
C ARG A 138 -1.25 -13.29 -47.76
#